data_d23f87458f2f612675bb66017a8054b7
#
_entry.id   d23f87458f2f612675bb66017a8054b7
#
_cell.length_a   1.000
_cell.length_b   1.000
_cell.length_c   1.000
_cell.angle_alpha   90.00
_cell.angle_beta   90.00
_cell.angle_gamma   90.00
#
_symmetry.space_group_name_H-M   'P 1'
#
loop_
_entity.id
_entity.type
_entity.pdbx_description
1 polymer ?
#
loop_
_entity_poly.entity_id
_entity_poly.type
_entity_poly.pdbx_seq_one_letter_code
_entity_poly.pdbx_strand_id
1 'polypeptide(L)'
;MKKLILFGAAISISVAVSAQHVALKNNLLYDATTTPNLALEVGLGKKTTLDLYGGYNPFTFGNHKRFKHWLAQPEFRYWTCERFNGTFWGVHLHGGEFSVAGISLPFKIFPSLKDHRYEGYFYGGGVSVGHQWLLSKHWSLEASVGVGYAYWVYDKYRCVNCSPKIKSGHKNYVGPT
;
A
#
# COMPACT_ATOMS: atom_id res chain seq x y z
N MET A 1 13.44 -27.59 -13.34
CA MET A 1 12.17 -27.19 -12.71
C MET A 1 12.04 -25.68 -12.87
N LYS A 2 11.18 -25.23 -13.78
CA LYS A 2 10.99 -23.82 -14.12
C LYS A 2 10.24 -23.17 -12.96
N LYS A 3 10.90 -22.25 -12.24
CA LYS A 3 10.23 -21.37 -11.27
C LYS A 3 9.36 -20.39 -12.07
N LEU A 4 8.08 -20.68 -12.12
CA LEU A 4 7.07 -19.75 -12.63
C LEU A 4 7.01 -18.59 -11.62
N ILE A 5 7.64 -17.49 -11.95
CA ILE A 5 7.51 -16.24 -11.20
C ILE A 5 6.13 -15.72 -11.56
N LEU A 6 5.13 -16.08 -10.76
CA LEU A 6 3.86 -15.37 -10.78
C LEU A 6 4.13 -13.95 -10.25
N PHE A 7 4.29 -13.02 -11.16
CA PHE A 7 4.12 -11.60 -10.87
C PHE A 7 2.64 -11.39 -10.52
N GLY A 8 2.31 -11.55 -9.27
CA GLY A 8 1.03 -11.09 -8.74
C GLY A 8 1.06 -9.56 -8.77
N ALA A 9 0.51 -8.97 -9.82
CA ALA A 9 0.28 -7.55 -9.86
C ALA A 9 -0.72 -7.22 -8.74
N ALA A 10 -0.33 -6.39 -7.77
CA ALA A 10 -1.27 -5.83 -6.84
C ALA A 10 -2.08 -4.78 -7.61
N ILE A 11 -3.33 -5.11 -7.90
CA ILE A 11 -4.27 -4.18 -8.54
C ILE A 11 -4.96 -3.42 -7.42
N SER A 12 -4.78 -2.11 -7.37
CA SER A 12 -5.54 -1.23 -6.48
C SER A 12 -6.83 -0.79 -7.16
N ILE A 13 -7.95 -0.93 -6.48
CA ILE A 13 -9.26 -0.46 -6.94
C ILE A 13 -9.74 0.58 -5.95
N SER A 14 -9.95 1.79 -6.43
CA SER A 14 -10.37 2.93 -5.61
C SER A 14 -11.65 3.56 -6.15
N VAL A 15 -12.50 4.00 -5.25
CA VAL A 15 -13.67 4.84 -5.56
C VAL A 15 -13.34 6.25 -5.13
N ALA A 16 -13.60 7.22 -6.00
CA ALA A 16 -13.31 8.60 -5.72
C ALA A 16 -14.54 9.50 -5.90
N VAL A 17 -14.64 10.51 -5.06
CA VAL A 17 -15.55 11.64 -5.20
C VAL A 17 -14.73 12.83 -5.65
N SER A 18 -15.01 13.34 -6.84
CA SER A 18 -14.20 14.39 -7.46
C SER A 18 -14.94 15.73 -7.50
N ALA A 19 -14.23 16.78 -7.14
CA ALA A 19 -14.54 18.17 -7.49
C ALA A 19 -13.51 18.64 -8.53
N GLN A 20 -13.69 19.84 -9.10
CA GLN A 20 -12.85 20.31 -10.23
C GLN A 20 -11.32 20.30 -9.96
N HIS A 21 -10.89 20.35 -8.70
CA HIS A 21 -9.47 20.45 -8.31
C HIS A 21 -9.03 19.42 -7.28
N VAL A 22 -9.96 18.73 -6.65
CA VAL A 22 -9.67 17.82 -5.52
C VAL A 22 -10.53 16.57 -5.66
N ALA A 23 -9.95 15.41 -5.41
CA ALA A 23 -10.65 14.14 -5.30
C ALA A 23 -10.34 13.48 -3.96
N LEU A 24 -11.36 12.94 -3.31
CA LEU A 24 -11.23 12.11 -2.12
C LEU A 24 -11.42 10.66 -2.55
N LYS A 25 -10.50 9.77 -2.18
CA LYS A 25 -10.49 8.37 -2.62
C LYS A 25 -10.41 7.41 -1.46
N ASN A 26 -10.95 6.23 -1.68
CA ASN A 26 -10.84 5.09 -0.79
C ASN A 26 -10.42 3.86 -1.60
N ASN A 27 -9.48 3.07 -1.07
CA ASN A 27 -8.99 1.85 -1.71
C ASN A 27 -9.71 0.63 -1.15
N LEU A 28 -10.57 0.04 -1.98
CA LEU A 28 -11.43 -1.09 -1.61
C LEU A 28 -10.63 -2.37 -1.26
N LEU A 29 -9.44 -2.57 -1.84
CA LEU A 29 -8.61 -3.73 -1.50
C LEU A 29 -8.01 -3.61 -0.10
N TYR A 30 -7.65 -2.41 0.33
CA TYR A 30 -7.20 -2.18 1.70
C TYR A 30 -8.35 -2.36 2.69
N ASP A 31 -9.56 -1.93 2.35
CA ASP A 31 -10.74 -2.18 3.18
C ASP A 31 -11.04 -3.68 3.31
N ALA A 32 -10.88 -4.45 2.22
CA ALA A 32 -11.01 -5.91 2.26
C ALA A 32 -10.00 -6.59 3.19
N THR A 33 -8.85 -5.95 3.43
CA THR A 33 -7.85 -6.38 4.42
C THR A 33 -8.03 -5.73 5.79
N THR A 34 -9.20 -5.15 6.05
CA THR A 34 -9.53 -4.46 7.31
C THR A 34 -8.63 -3.28 7.63
N THR A 35 -8.11 -2.61 6.61
CA THR A 35 -7.25 -1.44 6.75
C THR A 35 -7.99 -0.18 6.29
N PRO A 36 -8.62 0.57 7.21
CA PRO A 36 -9.16 1.89 6.90
C PRO A 36 -8.12 2.76 6.21
N ASN A 37 -8.53 3.41 5.13
CA ASN A 37 -7.63 4.18 4.30
C ASN A 37 -8.34 5.34 3.62
N LEU A 38 -7.58 6.35 3.27
CA LEU A 38 -8.06 7.54 2.59
C LEU A 38 -6.95 8.12 1.75
N ALA A 39 -7.29 8.63 0.58
CA ALA A 39 -6.39 9.44 -0.21
C ALA A 39 -7.04 10.77 -0.61
N LEU A 40 -6.24 11.81 -0.62
CA LEU A 40 -6.58 13.13 -1.10
C LEU A 40 -5.73 13.43 -2.35
N GLU A 41 -6.38 13.50 -3.50
CA GLU A 41 -5.70 13.87 -4.73
C GLU A 41 -5.99 15.31 -5.12
N VAL A 42 -4.94 16.10 -5.32
CA VAL A 42 -5.02 17.53 -5.63
C VAL A 42 -4.47 17.78 -7.02
N GLY A 43 -5.24 18.49 -7.84
CA GLY A 43 -4.83 18.92 -9.17
C GLY A 43 -3.78 20.04 -9.09
N LEU A 44 -2.57 19.79 -9.58
CA LEU A 44 -1.48 20.76 -9.67
C LEU A 44 -1.47 21.50 -11.00
N GLY A 45 -1.97 20.88 -12.03
CA GLY A 45 -2.03 21.44 -13.39
C GLY A 45 -3.13 20.81 -14.24
N LYS A 46 -3.10 21.05 -15.54
CA LYS A 46 -4.10 20.48 -16.46
C LYS A 46 -4.00 18.95 -16.57
N LYS A 47 -2.79 18.41 -16.44
CA LYS A 47 -2.45 16.99 -16.59
C LYS A 47 -1.66 16.42 -15.41
N THR A 48 -1.55 17.14 -14.32
CA THR A 48 -0.74 16.70 -13.18
C THR A 48 -1.53 16.79 -11.88
N THR A 49 -1.37 15.77 -11.05
CA THR A 49 -1.97 15.70 -9.72
C THR A 49 -0.96 15.19 -8.70
N LEU A 50 -1.21 15.49 -7.43
CA LEU A 50 -0.54 14.92 -6.29
C LEU A 50 -1.57 14.13 -5.48
N ASP A 51 -1.35 12.84 -5.33
CA ASP A 51 -2.17 11.95 -4.52
C ASP A 51 -1.46 11.69 -3.18
N LEU A 52 -2.14 11.95 -2.09
CA LEU A 52 -1.67 11.76 -0.73
C LEU A 52 -2.48 10.64 -0.07
N TYR A 53 -1.96 9.43 -0.16
CA TYR A 53 -2.60 8.24 0.40
C TYR A 53 -2.12 7.97 1.83
N GLY A 54 -3.05 7.59 2.71
CA GLY A 54 -2.80 7.12 4.05
C GLY A 54 -3.68 5.93 4.44
N GLY A 55 -3.08 4.94 5.07
CA GLY A 55 -3.78 3.77 5.63
C GLY A 55 -3.35 3.50 7.06
N TYR A 56 -4.29 3.09 7.91
CA TYR A 56 -4.02 2.80 9.32
C TYR A 56 -4.80 1.58 9.79
N ASN A 57 -4.10 0.57 10.25
CA ASN A 57 -4.71 -0.63 10.83
C ASN A 57 -4.29 -0.80 12.29
N PRO A 58 -5.16 -0.48 13.26
CA PRO A 58 -4.90 -0.67 14.69
C PRO A 58 -5.26 -2.07 15.21
N PHE A 59 -5.82 -2.94 14.38
CA PHE A 59 -6.52 -4.13 14.84
C PHE A 59 -5.60 -5.29 15.26
N THR A 60 -6.07 -6.01 16.27
CA THR A 60 -5.54 -7.29 16.71
C THR A 60 -6.69 -8.28 16.64
N PHE A 61 -6.52 -9.37 15.93
CA PHE A 61 -7.57 -10.38 15.73
C PHE A 61 -7.33 -11.59 16.64
N GLY A 62 -8.09 -11.68 17.74
CA GLY A 62 -7.94 -12.75 18.73
C GLY A 62 -6.59 -12.73 19.45
N ASN A 63 -6.25 -13.82 20.13
CA ASN A 63 -5.07 -13.89 21.01
C ASN A 63 -3.73 -14.07 20.27
N HIS A 64 -3.75 -14.38 18.97
CA HIS A 64 -2.54 -14.79 18.25
C HIS A 64 -2.31 -14.10 16.90
N LYS A 65 -3.22 -13.22 16.46
CA LYS A 65 -3.08 -12.54 15.18
C LYS A 65 -2.99 -11.03 15.39
N ARG A 66 -1.84 -10.46 15.12
CA ARG A 66 -1.58 -9.02 15.20
C ARG A 66 -1.26 -8.51 13.80
N PHE A 67 -2.01 -7.50 13.35
CA PHE A 67 -1.84 -6.89 12.04
C PHE A 67 -1.95 -5.37 12.16
N LYS A 68 -1.01 -4.79 12.90
CA LYS A 68 -0.97 -3.35 13.10
C LYS A 68 0.02 -2.73 12.14
N HIS A 69 -0.41 -1.74 11.40
CA HIS A 69 0.47 -0.96 10.54
C HIS A 69 -0.14 0.39 10.20
N TRP A 70 0.70 1.30 9.82
CA TRP A 70 0.30 2.49 9.09
C TRP A 70 1.19 2.65 7.86
N LEU A 71 0.64 3.29 6.85
CA LEU A 71 1.30 3.54 5.58
C LEU A 71 0.93 4.95 5.12
N ALA A 72 1.93 5.69 4.65
CA ALA A 72 1.75 6.93 3.92
C ALA A 72 2.44 6.81 2.56
N GLN A 73 1.75 7.29 1.50
CA GLN A 73 2.25 7.20 0.13
C GLN A 73 1.86 8.47 -0.65
N PRO A 74 2.73 9.47 -0.71
CA PRO A 74 2.62 10.55 -1.68
C PRO A 74 2.98 10.05 -3.08
N GLU A 75 2.14 10.37 -4.07
CA GLU A 75 2.32 9.98 -5.47
C GLU A 75 2.08 11.17 -6.39
N PHE A 76 3.07 11.49 -7.21
CA PHE A 76 2.92 12.46 -8.30
C PHE A 76 2.45 11.72 -9.55
N ARG A 77 1.37 12.21 -10.17
CA ARG A 77 0.71 11.59 -11.32
C ARG A 77 0.71 12.49 -12.53
N TYR A 78 0.99 11.91 -13.68
CA TYR A 78 0.86 12.54 -14.98
C TYR A 78 -0.22 11.84 -15.80
N TRP A 79 -1.23 12.58 -16.20
CA TRP A 79 -2.41 12.12 -16.94
C TRP A 79 -2.21 12.28 -18.44
N THR A 80 -2.57 11.26 -19.22
CA THR A 80 -2.43 11.29 -20.68
C THR A 80 -3.37 12.27 -21.34
N CYS A 81 -4.61 12.36 -20.84
CA CYS A 81 -5.63 13.30 -21.34
C CYS A 81 -5.70 14.54 -20.45
N GLU A 82 -6.52 14.52 -19.44
CA GLU A 82 -6.68 15.57 -18.45
C GLU A 82 -6.76 14.97 -17.06
N ARG A 83 -6.52 15.77 -16.02
CA ARG A 83 -6.50 15.29 -14.63
C ARG A 83 -7.83 14.63 -14.26
N PHE A 84 -7.76 13.60 -13.44
CA PHE A 84 -8.89 12.79 -12.96
C PHE A 84 -9.66 12.05 -14.05
N ASN A 85 -9.11 11.89 -15.25
CA ASN A 85 -9.77 11.19 -16.34
C ASN A 85 -8.79 10.42 -17.22
N GLY A 86 -9.06 9.13 -17.44
CA GLY A 86 -8.29 8.27 -18.32
C GLY A 86 -7.06 7.66 -17.66
N THR A 87 -6.01 7.47 -18.44
CA THR A 87 -4.79 6.80 -18.01
C THR A 87 -3.78 7.77 -17.39
N PHE A 88 -3.13 7.36 -16.32
CA PHE A 88 -2.05 8.10 -15.68
C PHE A 88 -0.82 7.24 -15.44
N TRP A 89 0.31 7.89 -15.30
CA TRP A 89 1.58 7.36 -14.83
C TRP A 89 1.93 8.06 -13.53
N GLY A 90 2.35 7.27 -12.52
CA GLY A 90 2.69 7.79 -11.22
C GLY A 90 4.13 7.47 -10.81
N VAL A 91 4.67 8.35 -9.99
CA VAL A 91 5.92 8.12 -9.25
C VAL A 91 5.59 8.39 -7.79
N HIS A 92 5.85 7.41 -6.92
CA HIS A 92 5.49 7.52 -5.52
C HIS A 92 6.67 7.21 -4.60
N LEU A 93 6.61 7.82 -3.43
CA LEU A 93 7.35 7.39 -2.26
C LEU A 93 6.37 6.69 -1.32
N HIS A 94 6.85 5.77 -0.53
CA HIS A 94 6.03 5.14 0.51
C HIS A 94 6.85 4.88 1.76
N GLY A 95 6.16 4.87 2.90
CA GLY A 95 6.78 4.56 4.17
C GLY A 95 5.74 4.30 5.24
N GLY A 96 6.14 3.57 6.28
CA GLY A 96 5.24 3.23 7.37
C GLY A 96 5.91 2.37 8.42
N GLU A 97 5.13 2.02 9.43
CA GLU A 97 5.52 1.11 10.49
C GLU A 97 4.58 -0.08 10.54
N PHE A 98 5.09 -1.19 11.01
CA PHE A 98 4.32 -2.42 11.14
C PHE A 98 4.64 -3.18 12.42
N SER A 99 3.64 -3.85 12.97
CA SER A 99 3.75 -4.81 14.05
C SER A 99 2.84 -6.00 13.72
N VAL A 100 3.44 -7.07 13.20
CA VAL A 100 2.71 -8.20 12.63
C VAL A 100 3.13 -9.51 13.27
N ALA A 101 2.13 -10.38 13.55
CA ALA A 101 2.33 -11.70 14.12
C ALA A 101 1.15 -12.62 13.82
N GLY A 102 1.39 -13.94 13.77
CA GLY A 102 0.32 -14.93 13.65
C GLY A 102 -0.38 -14.97 12.28
N ILE A 103 0.17 -14.34 11.25
CA ILE A 103 -0.41 -14.26 9.91
C ILE A 103 0.55 -14.82 8.86
N SER A 104 0.01 -15.19 7.70
CA SER A 104 0.81 -15.53 6.53
C SER A 104 0.67 -14.42 5.50
N LEU A 105 1.77 -13.74 5.22
CA LEU A 105 1.80 -12.75 4.13
C LEU A 105 2.07 -13.44 2.79
N PRO A 106 1.50 -12.91 1.69
CA PRO A 106 1.86 -13.34 0.36
C PRO A 106 3.35 -13.08 0.12
N PHE A 107 3.92 -13.74 -0.91
CA PHE A 107 5.32 -13.59 -1.31
C PHE A 107 6.38 -13.98 -0.27
N LYS A 108 5.99 -14.63 0.86
CA LYS A 108 6.90 -15.09 1.92
C LYS A 108 7.89 -14.01 2.40
N ILE A 109 7.43 -12.77 2.50
CA ILE A 109 8.27 -11.64 2.93
C ILE A 109 8.89 -11.92 4.30
N PHE A 110 8.09 -12.50 5.21
CA PHE A 110 8.55 -13.00 6.52
C PHE A 110 8.06 -14.43 6.75
N PRO A 111 8.88 -15.47 6.45
CA PRO A 111 8.43 -16.87 6.49
C PRO A 111 7.96 -17.37 7.86
N SER A 112 8.47 -16.81 8.94
CA SER A 112 8.17 -17.25 10.32
C SER A 112 7.19 -16.33 11.07
N LEU A 113 6.33 -15.58 10.36
CA LEU A 113 5.30 -14.71 10.94
C LEU A 113 4.24 -15.47 11.75
N LYS A 114 4.04 -16.77 11.49
CA LYS A 114 3.09 -17.59 12.24
C LYS A 114 3.47 -17.73 13.72
N ASP A 115 4.78 -17.84 13.99
CA ASP A 115 5.30 -18.19 15.31
C ASP A 115 6.01 -17.03 15.99
N HIS A 116 6.30 -15.96 15.26
CA HIS A 116 7.11 -14.85 15.72
C HIS A 116 6.42 -13.51 15.41
N ARG A 117 6.68 -12.52 16.25
CA ARG A 117 6.29 -11.14 16.01
C ARG A 117 7.42 -10.40 15.31
N TYR A 118 7.07 -9.62 14.29
CA TYR A 118 7.96 -8.70 13.61
C TYR A 118 7.42 -7.28 13.77
N GLU A 119 8.29 -6.40 14.22
CA GLU A 119 8.00 -4.97 14.36
C GLU A 119 9.10 -4.19 13.67
N GLY A 120 8.75 -3.07 13.07
CA GLY A 120 9.72 -2.23 12.40
C GLY A 120 9.08 -1.20 11.49
N TYR A 121 9.89 -0.65 10.62
CA TYR A 121 9.48 0.33 9.65
C TYR A 121 10.02 -0.01 8.27
N PHE A 122 9.40 0.57 7.26
CA PHE A 122 9.85 0.47 5.89
C PHE A 122 9.71 1.82 5.19
N TYR A 123 10.53 2.01 4.18
CA TYR A 123 10.43 3.15 3.27
C TYR A 123 10.97 2.75 1.90
N GLY A 124 10.50 3.46 0.89
CA GLY A 124 10.87 3.17 -0.48
C GLY A 124 10.19 4.07 -1.48
N GLY A 125 10.17 3.63 -2.72
CA GLY A 125 9.50 4.34 -3.79
C GLY A 125 9.33 3.44 -5.01
N GLY A 126 8.50 3.89 -5.91
CA GLY A 126 8.16 3.12 -7.09
C GLY A 126 7.49 3.93 -8.17
N VAL A 127 7.03 3.22 -9.18
CA VAL A 127 6.26 3.75 -10.29
C VAL A 127 4.96 3.00 -10.43
N SER A 128 3.94 3.67 -10.90
CA SER A 128 2.61 3.11 -11.10
C SER A 128 2.06 3.49 -12.46
N VAL A 129 1.08 2.74 -12.89
CA VAL A 129 0.21 3.06 -14.01
C VAL A 129 -1.21 2.69 -13.62
N GLY A 130 -2.15 3.55 -13.98
CA GLY A 130 -3.54 3.30 -13.69
C GLY A 130 -4.48 3.94 -14.70
N HIS A 131 -5.74 3.61 -14.55
CA HIS A 131 -6.81 4.16 -15.35
C HIS A 131 -8.00 4.51 -14.48
N GLN A 132 -8.55 5.69 -14.68
CA GLN A 132 -9.74 6.18 -13.99
C GLN A 132 -10.89 6.30 -14.95
N TRP A 133 -12.02 5.69 -14.56
CA TRP A 133 -13.29 5.77 -15.27
C TRP A 133 -14.24 6.71 -14.53
N LEU A 134 -14.74 7.73 -15.22
CA LEU A 134 -15.78 8.60 -14.70
C LEU A 134 -17.11 7.87 -14.76
N LEU A 135 -17.70 7.53 -13.61
CA LEU A 135 -19.01 6.87 -13.53
C LEU A 135 -20.15 7.89 -13.53
N SER A 136 -19.92 9.06 -12.95
CA SER A 136 -20.86 10.16 -12.92
C SER A 136 -20.15 11.50 -12.68
N LYS A 137 -20.89 12.59 -12.52
CA LYS A 137 -20.32 13.93 -12.24
C LYS A 137 -19.47 13.98 -10.97
N HIS A 138 -19.71 13.09 -10.00
CA HIS A 138 -19.03 13.11 -8.70
C HIS A 138 -18.31 11.81 -8.38
N TRP A 139 -18.60 10.71 -9.09
CA TRP A 139 -18.07 9.40 -8.79
C TRP A 139 -17.18 8.88 -9.92
N SER A 140 -16.06 8.36 -9.55
CA SER A 140 -15.15 7.66 -10.46
C SER A 140 -14.63 6.36 -9.83
N LEU A 141 -14.24 5.44 -10.68
CA LEU A 141 -13.58 4.20 -10.34
C LEU A 141 -12.16 4.26 -10.90
N GLU A 142 -11.19 3.86 -10.13
CA GLU A 142 -9.79 3.81 -10.54
C GLU A 142 -9.24 2.41 -10.32
N ALA A 143 -8.45 1.92 -11.27
CA ALA A 143 -7.62 0.74 -11.11
C ALA A 143 -6.18 1.09 -11.43
N SER A 144 -5.26 0.72 -10.56
CA SER A 144 -3.84 0.98 -10.74
C SER A 144 -2.99 -0.23 -10.34
N VAL A 145 -1.82 -0.29 -10.91
CA VAL A 145 -0.79 -1.27 -10.58
C VAL A 145 0.56 -0.57 -10.53
N GLY A 146 1.36 -0.91 -9.53
CA GLY A 146 2.68 -0.34 -9.35
C GLY A 146 3.75 -1.39 -9.10
N VAL A 147 4.99 -0.97 -9.27
CA VAL A 147 6.17 -1.71 -8.86
C VAL A 147 7.13 -0.77 -8.16
N GLY A 148 7.67 -1.22 -7.04
CA GLY A 148 8.55 -0.39 -6.24
C GLY A 148 9.61 -1.17 -5.50
N TYR A 149 10.54 -0.42 -4.95
CA TYR A 149 11.56 -0.88 -4.04
C TYR A 149 11.22 -0.43 -2.62
N ALA A 150 11.36 -1.32 -1.66
CA ALA A 150 11.19 -1.01 -0.25
C ALA A 150 12.35 -1.56 0.58
N TYR A 151 12.90 -0.71 1.45
CA TYR A 151 13.86 -1.07 2.47
C TYR A 151 13.14 -1.29 3.80
N TRP A 152 13.24 -2.49 4.33
CA TRP A 152 12.59 -2.91 5.57
C TRP A 152 13.61 -3.05 6.68
N VAL A 153 13.37 -2.40 7.81
CA VAL A 153 14.12 -2.60 9.05
C VAL A 153 13.17 -3.24 10.06
N TYR A 154 13.60 -4.34 10.66
CA TYR A 154 12.72 -5.10 11.54
C TYR A 154 13.44 -5.69 12.75
N ASP A 155 12.68 -5.81 13.82
CA ASP A 155 13.00 -6.56 15.01
C ASP A 155 12.13 -7.82 15.08
N LYS A 156 12.74 -8.96 15.36
CA LYS A 156 12.06 -10.24 15.54
C LYS A 156 11.97 -10.58 17.01
N TYR A 157 10.79 -10.96 17.48
CA TYR A 157 10.49 -11.37 18.84
C TYR A 157 10.04 -12.83 18.89
N ARG A 158 10.31 -13.52 20.02
CA ARG A 158 10.11 -14.97 20.19
C ARG A 158 8.67 -15.39 20.07
N CYS A 159 7.73 -14.59 20.51
CA CYS A 159 6.30 -14.90 20.47
C CYS A 159 5.44 -13.64 20.22
N VAL A 160 4.15 -13.84 20.01
CA VAL A 160 3.19 -12.77 19.67
C VAL A 160 3.11 -11.69 20.75
N ASN A 161 3.10 -12.10 22.04
CA ASN A 161 2.87 -11.21 23.18
C ASN A 161 4.07 -11.04 24.11
N CYS A 162 5.13 -11.86 23.97
CA CYS A 162 6.28 -11.81 24.85
C CYS A 162 7.40 -10.89 24.36
N SER A 163 8.21 -10.42 25.29
CA SER A 163 9.14 -9.33 25.08
C SER A 163 10.56 -9.65 24.63
N PRO A 164 11.15 -10.86 24.76
CA PRO A 164 12.57 -10.98 24.40
C PRO A 164 12.76 -10.86 22.88
N LYS A 165 13.48 -9.82 22.51
CA LYS A 165 13.97 -9.62 21.15
C LYS A 165 14.99 -10.70 20.81
N ILE A 166 14.81 -11.38 19.69
CA ILE A 166 15.70 -12.44 19.24
C ILE A 166 16.75 -11.87 18.29
N LYS A 167 16.33 -11.02 17.36
CA LYS A 167 17.18 -10.56 16.26
C LYS A 167 16.66 -9.24 15.69
N SER A 168 17.59 -8.37 15.30
CA SER A 168 17.35 -7.24 14.41
C SER A 168 17.87 -7.57 13.01
N GLY A 169 17.24 -7.02 11.99
CA GLY A 169 17.67 -7.21 10.62
C GLY A 169 17.08 -6.18 9.67
N HIS A 170 17.55 -6.22 8.46
CA HIS A 170 16.99 -5.43 7.35
C HIS A 170 16.78 -6.33 6.15
N LYS A 171 15.92 -5.91 5.24
CA LYS A 171 15.61 -6.64 4.02
C LYS A 171 15.25 -5.67 2.90
N ASN A 172 15.81 -5.92 1.73
CA ASN A 172 15.44 -5.24 0.50
C ASN A 172 14.34 -6.04 -0.19
N TYR A 173 13.35 -5.36 -0.69
CA TYR A 173 12.25 -5.97 -1.41
C TYR A 173 11.93 -5.16 -2.66
N VAL A 174 11.81 -5.83 -3.78
CA VAL A 174 11.28 -5.28 -5.02
C VAL A 174 10.01 -6.05 -5.35
N GLY A 175 8.92 -5.35 -5.52
CA GLY A 175 7.64 -6.00 -5.77
C GLY A 175 6.51 -5.04 -6.08
N PRO A 176 5.28 -5.57 -6.17
CA PRO A 176 4.11 -4.75 -6.42
C PRO A 176 3.86 -3.76 -5.26
N THR A 177 3.38 -2.60 -5.61
CA THR A 177 3.02 -1.49 -4.73
C THR A 177 1.63 -0.99 -5.03
#